data_e868a352d416e00c218d26a2dc9cb304
#
_entry.id   e868a352d416e00c218d26a2dc9cb304
#
_cell.length_a   1.000
_cell.length_b   1.000
_cell.length_c   1.000
_cell.angle_alpha   90.00
_cell.angle_beta   90.00
_cell.angle_gamma   90.00
#
_symmetry.space_group_name_H-M   'P 1'
#
loop_
_entity.id
_entity.type
_entity.pdbx_description
1 polymer ?
#
loop_
_entity_poly.entity_id
_entity_poly.type
_entity_poly.pdbx_seq_one_letter_code
_entity_poly.pdbx_strand_id
1 'polypeptide(L)'
;MNICIFGSGAIGSYIGALLMQSGINVSLICRGEHLNAIKNNGLLMQSAESGTEYFCKPLATDNPKDIEKQDFIIVTLKAHSAALTANMLSPLLKESTTVVSAVNGLPWWYFYKTSGKWKNYRVK
;
A
#
# COMPACT_ATOMS: atom_id res chain seq x y z
N MET A 1 6.37 -12.65 7.92
CA MET A 1 6.57 -11.50 7.01
C MET A 1 5.36 -10.58 7.15
N ASN A 2 5.59 -9.30 7.45
CA ASN A 2 4.56 -8.29 7.65
C ASN A 2 4.56 -7.33 6.47
N ILE A 3 3.42 -7.16 5.81
CA ILE A 3 3.27 -6.27 4.65
C ILE A 3 2.18 -5.24 4.93
N CYS A 4 2.50 -3.96 4.72
CA CYS A 4 1.53 -2.88 4.75
C CYS A 4 1.13 -2.46 3.34
N ILE A 5 -0.17 -2.44 3.06
CA ILE A 5 -0.72 -1.76 1.89
C ILE A 5 -1.06 -0.32 2.30
N PHE A 6 -0.29 0.64 1.79
CA PHE A 6 -0.48 2.04 2.09
C PHE A 6 -1.35 2.69 1.01
N GLY A 7 -2.65 2.78 1.31
CA GLY A 7 -3.69 3.25 0.40
C GLY A 7 -4.56 2.13 -0.15
N SER A 8 -5.37 1.48 0.70
CA SER A 8 -6.22 0.35 0.30
C SER A 8 -7.47 0.80 -0.49
N GLY A 9 -7.26 1.47 -1.63
CA GLY A 9 -8.29 1.60 -2.67
C GLY A 9 -8.52 0.26 -3.39
N ALA A 10 -9.17 0.26 -4.54
CA ALA A 10 -9.48 -0.97 -5.28
C ALA A 10 -8.24 -1.85 -5.52
N ILE A 11 -7.16 -1.27 -6.05
CA ILE A 11 -5.91 -2.00 -6.34
C ILE A 11 -5.24 -2.47 -5.04
N GLY A 12 -5.12 -1.58 -4.04
CA GLY A 12 -4.48 -1.94 -2.78
C GLY A 12 -5.26 -3.02 -2.02
N SER A 13 -6.57 -2.94 -1.98
CA SER A 13 -7.42 -3.97 -1.35
C SER A 13 -7.29 -5.30 -2.08
N TYR A 14 -7.26 -5.31 -3.41
CA TYR A 14 -7.07 -6.52 -4.22
C TYR A 14 -5.72 -7.18 -3.94
N ILE A 15 -4.61 -6.42 -3.99
CA ILE A 15 -3.28 -6.93 -3.67
C ILE A 15 -3.24 -7.48 -2.24
N GLY A 16 -3.80 -6.72 -1.28
CA GLY A 16 -3.85 -7.13 0.12
C GLY A 16 -4.60 -8.45 0.32
N ALA A 17 -5.75 -8.61 -0.33
CA ALA A 17 -6.55 -9.83 -0.26
C ALA A 17 -5.80 -11.05 -0.83
N LEU A 18 -5.13 -10.91 -1.98
CA LEU A 18 -4.33 -11.99 -2.57
C LEU A 18 -3.16 -12.41 -1.66
N LEU A 19 -2.47 -11.44 -1.06
CA LEU A 19 -1.38 -11.72 -0.12
C LEU A 19 -1.90 -12.46 1.13
N MET A 20 -3.05 -12.03 1.67
CA MET A 20 -3.67 -12.72 2.80
C MET A 20 -4.13 -14.14 2.44
N GLN A 21 -4.68 -14.34 1.25
CA GLN A 21 -5.04 -15.66 0.74
C GLN A 21 -3.83 -16.60 0.68
N SER A 22 -2.65 -16.03 0.44
CA SER A 22 -1.37 -16.77 0.44
C SER A 22 -0.75 -16.92 1.85
N GLY A 23 -1.48 -16.58 2.91
CA GLY A 23 -1.03 -16.72 4.30
C GLY A 23 -0.09 -15.61 4.79
N ILE A 24 0.02 -14.50 4.08
CA ILE A 24 0.84 -13.35 4.46
C ILE A 24 0.09 -12.47 5.47
N ASN A 25 0.79 -11.98 6.50
CA ASN A 25 0.24 -11.00 7.44
C ASN A 25 0.19 -9.61 6.79
N VAL A 26 -1.02 -9.11 6.52
CA VAL A 26 -1.24 -7.85 5.82
C VAL A 26 -1.99 -6.86 6.70
N SER A 27 -1.49 -5.62 6.75
CA SER A 27 -2.18 -4.47 7.33
C SER A 27 -2.55 -3.47 6.24
N LEU A 28 -3.70 -2.83 6.38
CA LEU A 28 -4.21 -1.85 5.40
C LEU A 28 -4.23 -0.45 6.01
N ILE A 29 -3.61 0.52 5.35
CA ILE A 29 -3.79 1.94 5.65
C ILE A 29 -4.85 2.50 4.71
N CYS A 30 -5.96 2.92 5.30
CA CYS A 30 -7.08 3.57 4.60
C CYS A 30 -7.79 4.54 5.53
N ARG A 31 -8.76 5.28 5.02
CA ARG A 31 -9.45 6.32 5.78
C ARG A 31 -10.93 6.45 5.43
N GLY A 32 -11.65 7.17 6.29
CA GLY A 32 -13.05 7.52 6.04
C GLY A 32 -14.00 6.32 6.02
N GLU A 33 -15.03 6.40 5.20
CA GLU A 33 -16.07 5.37 5.11
C GLU A 33 -15.51 3.99 4.69
N HIS A 34 -14.49 3.99 3.84
CA HIS A 34 -13.83 2.74 3.40
C HIS A 34 -13.15 2.02 4.57
N LEU A 35 -12.48 2.75 5.45
CA LEU A 35 -11.89 2.19 6.68
C LEU A 35 -12.99 1.59 7.57
N ASN A 36 -14.07 2.31 7.78
CA ASN A 36 -15.20 1.85 8.59
C ASN A 36 -15.83 0.58 8.00
N ALA A 37 -16.00 0.55 6.68
CA ALA A 37 -16.53 -0.62 5.98
C ALA A 37 -15.64 -1.86 6.18
N ILE A 38 -14.32 -1.72 6.02
CA ILE A 38 -13.38 -2.83 6.22
C ILE A 38 -13.38 -3.30 7.68
N LYS A 39 -13.38 -2.38 8.64
CA LYS A 39 -13.42 -2.74 10.08
C LYS A 39 -14.68 -3.50 10.46
N ASN A 40 -15.82 -3.07 9.95
CA ASN A 40 -17.12 -3.66 10.31
C ASN A 40 -17.39 -4.95 9.53
N ASN A 41 -17.17 -4.95 8.22
CA ASN A 41 -17.63 -5.99 7.32
C ASN A 41 -16.49 -6.88 6.79
N GLY A 42 -15.23 -6.51 7.01
CA GLY A 42 -14.09 -7.18 6.37
C GLY A 42 -13.95 -6.78 4.89
N LEU A 43 -13.17 -7.57 4.17
CA LEU A 43 -12.88 -7.39 2.75
C LEU A 43 -13.30 -8.66 2.00
N LEU A 44 -14.19 -8.50 1.04
CA LEU A 44 -14.62 -9.56 0.11
C LEU A 44 -13.99 -9.30 -1.25
N MET A 45 -13.21 -10.24 -1.74
CA MET A 45 -12.70 -10.27 -3.10
C MET A 45 -13.49 -11.29 -3.90
N GLN A 46 -14.01 -10.86 -5.05
CA GLN A 46 -14.75 -11.73 -5.97
C GLN A 46 -14.06 -11.75 -7.33
N SER A 47 -13.78 -12.93 -7.85
CA SER A 47 -13.25 -13.10 -9.20
C SER A 47 -14.38 -13.03 -10.23
N ALA A 48 -14.27 -12.12 -11.19
CA ALA A 48 -15.24 -11.98 -12.27
C ALA A 48 -15.23 -13.18 -13.23
N GLU A 49 -14.11 -13.87 -13.37
CA GLU A 49 -13.98 -15.01 -14.30
C GLU A 49 -14.48 -16.31 -13.69
N SER A 50 -14.10 -16.61 -12.45
CA SER A 50 -14.42 -17.88 -11.80
C SER A 50 -15.61 -17.83 -10.85
N GLY A 51 -16.09 -16.64 -10.50
CA GLY A 51 -17.09 -16.43 -9.44
C GLY A 51 -16.58 -16.79 -8.03
N THR A 52 -15.30 -17.12 -7.89
CA THR A 52 -14.71 -17.49 -6.60
C THR A 52 -14.67 -16.28 -5.68
N GLU A 53 -15.10 -16.48 -4.45
CA GLU A 53 -15.07 -15.46 -3.41
C GLU A 53 -14.00 -15.78 -2.38
N TYR A 54 -13.30 -14.75 -1.93
CA TYR A 54 -12.37 -14.82 -0.82
C TYR A 54 -12.68 -13.71 0.18
N PHE A 55 -12.97 -14.11 1.40
CA PHE A 55 -13.24 -13.20 2.52
C PHE A 55 -12.06 -13.14 3.47
N CYS A 56 -11.69 -11.93 3.91
CA CYS A 56 -10.67 -11.74 4.95
C CYS A 56 -11.00 -10.53 5.84
N LYS A 57 -10.40 -10.53 7.03
CA LYS A 57 -10.47 -9.41 7.98
C LYS A 57 -9.05 -8.89 8.27
N PRO A 58 -8.52 -8.00 7.43
CA PRO A 58 -7.23 -7.38 7.68
C PRO A 58 -7.27 -6.41 8.86
N LEU A 59 -6.13 -6.22 9.51
CA LEU A 59 -5.93 -5.06 10.37
C LEU A 59 -6.00 -3.81 9.50
N ALA A 60 -6.96 -2.92 9.74
CA ALA A 60 -7.14 -1.68 8.98
C ALA A 60 -7.15 -0.48 9.91
N THR A 61 -6.39 0.57 9.57
CA THR A 61 -6.29 1.81 10.32
C THR A 61 -5.96 2.98 9.40
N ASP A 62 -6.22 4.21 9.86
CA ASP A 62 -5.75 5.44 9.22
C ASP A 62 -4.49 6.01 9.90
N ASN A 63 -4.10 5.44 11.03
CA ASN A 63 -2.92 5.87 11.77
C ASN A 63 -1.79 4.81 11.67
N PRO A 64 -0.70 5.10 10.94
CA PRO A 64 0.42 4.17 10.79
C PRO A 64 1.08 3.74 12.11
N LYS A 65 0.89 4.50 13.19
CA LYS A 65 1.44 4.16 14.52
C LYS A 65 0.72 2.99 15.20
N ASP A 66 -0.45 2.61 14.69
CA ASP A 66 -1.24 1.49 15.26
C ASP A 66 -0.74 0.13 14.81
N ILE A 67 0.19 0.09 13.85
CA ILE A 67 0.76 -1.15 13.31
C ILE A 67 2.26 -1.20 13.53
N GLU A 68 2.78 -2.41 13.63
CA GLU A 68 4.20 -2.66 13.83
C GLU A 68 5.03 -2.28 12.59
N LYS A 69 6.34 -2.29 12.75
CA LYS A 69 7.29 -2.10 11.64
C LYS A 69 7.14 -3.23 10.61
N GLN A 70 7.21 -2.88 9.34
CA GLN A 70 6.89 -3.75 8.23
C GLN A 70 8.14 -4.25 7.51
N ASP A 71 8.04 -5.42 6.88
CA ASP A 71 9.05 -5.94 5.96
C ASP A 71 8.92 -5.25 4.59
N PHE A 72 7.68 -5.10 4.13
CA PHE A 72 7.35 -4.40 2.89
C PHE A 72 6.23 -3.38 3.12
N ILE A 73 6.33 -2.25 2.43
CA ILE A 73 5.25 -1.27 2.34
C ILE A 73 4.93 -1.09 0.85
N ILE A 74 3.73 -1.47 0.44
CA ILE A 74 3.28 -1.30 -0.95
C ILE A 74 2.39 -0.05 -1.00
N VAL A 75 2.88 0.99 -1.67
CA VAL A 75 2.18 2.28 -1.81
C VAL A 75 1.31 2.24 -3.05
N THR A 76 0.00 2.24 -2.86
CA THR A 76 -1.04 2.17 -3.92
C THR A 76 -1.91 3.43 -3.98
N LEU A 77 -1.38 4.53 -3.49
CA LEU A 77 -2.05 5.83 -3.53
C LEU A 77 -2.05 6.42 -4.95
N LYS A 78 -2.95 7.38 -5.18
CA LYS A 78 -2.86 8.23 -6.37
C LYS A 78 -1.60 9.09 -6.32
N ALA A 79 -0.97 9.36 -7.47
CA ALA A 79 0.33 10.02 -7.56
C ALA A 79 0.42 11.35 -6.78
N HIS A 80 -0.63 12.18 -6.84
CA HIS A 80 -0.68 13.45 -6.10
C HIS A 80 -0.70 13.28 -4.56
N SER A 81 -1.16 12.14 -4.06
CA SER A 81 -1.21 11.86 -2.62
C SER A 81 0.07 11.18 -2.11
N ALA A 82 0.80 10.48 -2.96
CA ALA A 82 1.97 9.70 -2.56
C ALA A 82 3.07 10.59 -1.95
N ALA A 83 3.36 11.74 -2.55
CA ALA A 83 4.37 12.67 -2.04
C ALA A 83 4.00 13.25 -0.68
N LEU A 84 2.71 13.56 -0.46
CA LEU A 84 2.22 14.13 0.80
C LEU A 84 2.25 13.14 1.96
N THR A 85 2.21 11.86 1.66
CA THR A 85 2.15 10.80 2.68
C THR A 85 3.51 10.17 2.99
N ALA A 86 4.58 10.59 2.32
CA ALA A 86 5.93 10.03 2.54
C ALA A 86 6.36 10.07 4.01
N ASN A 87 6.09 11.17 4.72
CA ASN A 87 6.42 11.31 6.13
C ASN A 87 5.59 10.38 7.04
N MET A 88 4.44 9.92 6.58
CA MET A 88 3.59 9.00 7.33
C MET A 88 4.12 7.56 7.33
N LEU A 89 5.08 7.24 6.46
CA LEU A 89 5.70 5.92 6.41
C LEU A 89 6.68 5.68 7.56
N SER A 90 7.24 6.76 8.15
CA SER A 90 8.30 6.67 9.16
C SER A 90 8.02 5.68 10.29
N PRO A 91 6.83 5.62 10.91
CA PRO A 91 6.54 4.66 11.98
C PRO A 91 6.63 3.19 11.54
N LEU A 92 6.41 2.93 10.24
CA LEU A 92 6.37 1.59 9.66
C LEU A 92 7.76 1.06 9.25
N LEU A 93 8.76 1.93 9.20
CA LEU A 93 10.09 1.62 8.69
C LEU A 93 10.97 0.97 9.75
N LYS A 94 11.69 -0.05 9.36
CA LYS A 94 12.89 -0.58 10.00
C LYS A 94 14.02 -0.56 8.96
N GLU A 95 15.25 -0.81 9.36
CA GLU A 95 16.43 -0.76 8.48
C GLU A 95 16.27 -1.63 7.22
N SER A 96 15.63 -2.78 7.37
CA SER A 96 15.41 -3.75 6.29
C SER A 96 14.10 -3.55 5.51
N THR A 97 13.30 -2.52 5.80
CA THR A 97 12.01 -2.32 5.12
C THR A 97 12.21 -1.95 3.66
N THR A 98 11.53 -2.65 2.77
CA THR A 98 11.45 -2.29 1.36
C THR A 98 10.14 -1.56 1.06
N VAL A 99 10.22 -0.38 0.46
CA VAL A 99 9.06 0.39 -0.01
C VAL A 99 8.88 0.17 -1.50
N VAL A 100 7.72 -0.38 -1.89
CA VAL A 100 7.34 -0.66 -3.27
C VAL A 100 6.33 0.38 -3.72
N SER A 101 6.65 1.13 -4.77
CA SER A 101 5.72 2.07 -5.38
C SER A 101 4.88 1.37 -6.44
N ALA A 102 3.58 1.24 -6.20
CA ALA A 102 2.58 0.76 -7.15
C ALA A 102 1.68 1.93 -7.62
N VAL A 103 2.28 3.09 -7.80
CA VAL A 103 1.63 4.33 -8.22
C VAL A 103 1.74 4.47 -9.73
N ASN A 104 0.63 4.80 -10.39
CA ASN A 104 0.62 5.05 -11.84
C ASN A 104 1.44 6.28 -12.22
N GLY A 105 2.10 6.22 -13.39
CA GLY A 105 2.93 7.29 -13.94
C GLY A 105 4.40 7.19 -13.58
N LEU A 106 5.18 8.14 -14.08
CA LEU A 106 6.60 8.24 -13.75
C LEU A 106 6.75 8.89 -12.38
N PRO A 107 7.44 8.25 -11.42
CA PRO A 107 7.67 8.86 -10.14
C PRO A 107 8.62 10.06 -10.27
N TRP A 108 8.38 11.13 -9.50
CA TRP A 108 9.19 12.34 -9.50
C TRP A 108 10.68 12.08 -9.20
N TRP A 109 11.01 10.97 -8.53
CA TRP A 109 12.38 10.53 -8.21
C TRP A 109 13.00 9.62 -9.27
N TYR A 110 12.33 9.36 -10.39
CA TYR A 110 12.79 8.40 -11.42
C TYR A 110 14.24 8.60 -11.84
N PHE A 111 14.67 9.85 -11.94
CA PHE A 111 16.04 10.22 -12.31
C PHE A 111 16.95 10.49 -11.10
N TYR A 112 16.49 10.22 -9.88
CA TYR A 112 17.30 10.43 -8.69
C TYR A 112 18.47 9.43 -8.65
N LYS A 113 19.69 9.96 -8.47
CA LYS A 113 20.96 9.17 -8.51
C LYS A 113 21.22 8.41 -9.81
N THR A 114 20.56 8.71 -10.92
CA THR A 114 20.90 8.18 -12.22
C THR A 114 22.14 8.91 -12.78
N SER A 115 22.85 8.25 -13.72
CA SER A 115 23.95 8.86 -14.48
C SER A 115 23.43 9.49 -15.79
N GLY A 116 24.23 10.38 -16.40
CA GLY A 116 23.96 10.93 -17.71
C GLY A 116 23.16 12.24 -17.72
N LYS A 117 22.61 12.58 -18.90
CA LYS A 117 21.95 13.86 -19.23
C LYS A 117 20.81 14.23 -18.27
N TRP A 118 20.11 13.22 -17.73
CA TRP A 118 18.92 13.39 -16.89
C TRP A 118 19.20 13.29 -15.39
N LYS A 119 20.47 13.28 -15.00
CA LYS A 119 20.88 13.21 -13.59
C LYS A 119 20.16 14.29 -12.77
N ASN A 120 19.46 13.87 -11.71
CA ASN A 120 18.71 14.72 -10.79
C ASN A 120 17.57 15.55 -11.43
N TYR A 121 17.17 15.25 -12.68
CA TYR A 121 15.98 15.85 -13.26
C TYR A 121 14.75 15.43 -12.44
N ARG A 122 13.86 16.38 -12.15
CA ARG A 122 12.58 16.11 -11.48
C ARG A 122 11.47 16.12 -12.51
N VAL A 123 10.71 15.05 -12.55
CA VAL A 123 9.45 14.99 -13.31
C VAL A 123 8.46 15.92 -12.59
N LYS A 124 7.88 16.85 -13.33
CA LYS A 124 6.88 17.82 -12.82
C LYS A 124 5.49 17.20 -12.85
#